data_9a3d998dc5ad523c123190b84daa8f41
#
_entry.id   9a3d998dc5ad523c123190b84daa8f41
#
_cell.length_a   1.000
_cell.length_b   1.000
_cell.length_c   1.000
_cell.angle_alpha   90.00
_cell.angle_beta   90.00
_cell.angle_gamma   90.00
#
_symmetry.space_group_name_H-M   'P 1'
#
loop_
_entity.id
_entity.type
_entity.pdbx_description
1 polymer ?
#
loop_
_entity_poly.entity_id
_entity_poly.type
_entity_poly.pdbx_seq_one_letter_code
_entity_poly.pdbx_strand_id
1 'polypeptide(L)'
;MFIELVKGVALLLALCFLHGFAIRAWRHRPLVGQILSGLLFGGICVVGMLTPVVLMPGVIFDARSVVLSMAGLFGGPLVAGMAAVMAGAGRLWLGGTGVEVGLAVIVLCTLLGLVYRQGRAHGRLGVEPVPLAAFGLLVHTAVIALFQLLPDAAAARFNQTLALPFILTFTPATVMLGLLLRDVEHRLATEHALQDTAARLQAITGAIPDVLLVLDANGRYVEVLSINDSALVSSASDLLGRRLQDVLPAAQAELFMGVIRDTLRSGRTSTLEYDIQTQAGERHFE
;
A
#
# COMPACT_ATOMS: atom_id res chain seq x y z
N MET A 1 15.25 -25.28 -14.82
CA MET A 1 15.75 -23.97 -14.44
C MET A 1 14.77 -22.84 -14.77
N PHE A 2 14.35 -22.61 -16.05
CA PHE A 2 13.40 -21.56 -16.40
C PHE A 2 12.05 -21.67 -15.69
N ILE A 3 11.46 -22.86 -15.63
CA ILE A 3 10.17 -23.11 -14.93
C ILE A 3 10.27 -22.80 -13.44
N GLU A 4 11.37 -23.11 -12.78
CA GLU A 4 11.57 -22.83 -11.36
C GLU A 4 11.72 -21.33 -11.09
N LEU A 5 12.37 -20.60 -12.01
CA LEU A 5 12.44 -19.16 -11.95
C LEU A 5 11.04 -18.52 -12.07
N VAL A 6 10.24 -18.99 -13.03
CA VAL A 6 8.85 -18.52 -13.23
C VAL A 6 7.99 -18.80 -12.00
N LYS A 7 8.10 -19.99 -11.39
CA LYS A 7 7.40 -20.31 -10.13
C LYS A 7 7.82 -19.37 -9.00
N GLY A 8 9.13 -19.11 -8.84
CA GLY A 8 9.63 -18.19 -7.83
C GLY A 8 9.06 -16.77 -7.99
N VAL A 9 9.09 -16.23 -9.22
CA VAL A 9 8.51 -14.91 -9.52
C VAL A 9 7.00 -14.90 -9.26
N ALA A 10 6.27 -15.93 -9.67
CA ALA A 10 4.84 -16.04 -9.45
C ALA A 10 4.49 -16.07 -7.94
N LEU A 11 5.27 -16.78 -7.12
CA LEU A 11 5.11 -16.81 -5.66
C LEU A 11 5.36 -15.43 -5.03
N LEU A 12 6.39 -14.69 -5.48
CA LEU A 12 6.67 -13.35 -4.99
C LEU A 12 5.59 -12.34 -5.37
N LEU A 13 5.06 -12.44 -6.59
CA LEU A 13 3.91 -11.62 -7.02
C LEU A 13 2.64 -11.95 -6.24
N ALA A 14 2.35 -13.24 -6.05
CA ALA A 14 1.22 -13.68 -5.23
C ALA A 14 1.34 -13.18 -3.79
N LEU A 15 2.55 -13.20 -3.21
CA LEU A 15 2.82 -12.66 -1.89
C LEU A 15 2.46 -11.18 -1.80
N CYS A 16 2.94 -10.36 -2.73
CA CYS A 16 2.66 -8.92 -2.74
C CYS A 16 1.16 -8.63 -2.84
N PHE A 17 0.47 -9.33 -3.76
CA PHE A 17 -0.96 -9.16 -3.96
C PHE A 17 -1.76 -9.54 -2.72
N LEU A 18 -1.50 -10.73 -2.16
CA LEU A 18 -2.20 -11.23 -0.97
C LEU A 18 -1.89 -10.42 0.29
N HIS A 19 -0.64 -9.96 0.44
CA HIS A 19 -0.25 -9.08 1.54
C HIS A 19 -0.98 -7.73 1.48
N GLY A 20 -1.00 -7.09 0.30
CA GLY A 20 -1.75 -5.85 0.09
C GLY A 20 -3.25 -6.03 0.35
N PHE A 21 -3.83 -7.14 -0.12
CA PHE A 21 -5.22 -7.49 0.14
C PHE A 21 -5.49 -7.72 1.64
N ALA A 22 -4.62 -8.45 2.35
CA ALA A 22 -4.77 -8.70 3.77
C ALA A 22 -4.78 -7.40 4.58
N ILE A 23 -3.84 -6.49 4.34
CA ILE A 23 -3.78 -5.19 5.03
C ILE A 23 -5.03 -4.36 4.72
N ARG A 24 -5.47 -4.33 3.45
CA ARG A 24 -6.62 -3.55 3.01
C ARG A 24 -7.93 -4.09 3.60
N ALA A 25 -8.14 -5.41 3.57
CA ALA A 25 -9.37 -6.06 4.05
C ALA A 25 -9.53 -5.91 5.57
N TRP A 26 -8.44 -5.96 6.33
CA TRP A 26 -8.45 -5.87 7.79
C TRP A 26 -7.91 -4.54 8.34
N ARG A 27 -8.07 -3.44 7.58
CA ARG A 27 -7.58 -2.12 7.99
C ARG A 27 -8.10 -1.64 9.36
N HIS A 28 -9.33 -2.04 9.72
CA HIS A 28 -9.94 -1.71 11.02
C HIS A 28 -9.45 -2.62 12.16
N ARG A 29 -8.72 -3.71 11.84
CA ARG A 29 -8.16 -4.66 12.80
C ARG A 29 -6.69 -4.94 12.45
N PRO A 30 -5.78 -4.00 12.73
CA PRO A 30 -4.39 -4.08 12.27
C PRO A 30 -3.67 -5.34 12.74
N LEU A 31 -3.96 -5.86 13.94
CA LEU A 31 -3.39 -7.12 14.42
C LEU A 31 -3.79 -8.31 13.55
N VAL A 32 -5.04 -8.39 13.11
CA VAL A 32 -5.50 -9.47 12.20
C VAL A 32 -4.78 -9.39 10.86
N GLY A 33 -4.64 -8.19 10.29
CA GLY A 33 -3.88 -7.97 9.06
C GLY A 33 -2.42 -8.39 9.18
N GLN A 34 -1.77 -8.10 10.32
CA GLN A 34 -0.39 -8.52 10.59
C GLN A 34 -0.28 -10.04 10.75
N ILE A 35 -1.21 -10.69 11.45
CA ILE A 35 -1.23 -12.15 11.61
C ILE A 35 -1.38 -12.82 10.25
N LEU A 36 -2.33 -12.39 9.43
CA LEU A 36 -2.52 -12.92 8.08
C LEU A 36 -1.29 -12.71 7.20
N SER A 37 -0.67 -11.54 7.27
CA SER A 37 0.59 -11.28 6.58
C SER A 37 1.71 -12.21 7.04
N GLY A 38 1.85 -12.42 8.35
CA GLY A 38 2.83 -13.37 8.91
C GLY A 38 2.62 -14.81 8.40
N LEU A 39 1.36 -15.26 8.35
CA LEU A 39 0.99 -16.55 7.78
C LEU A 39 1.30 -16.64 6.28
N LEU A 40 1.06 -15.58 5.52
CA LEU A 40 1.37 -15.52 4.08
C LEU A 40 2.88 -15.59 3.82
N PHE A 41 3.68 -14.74 4.49
CA PHE A 41 5.13 -14.76 4.34
C PHE A 41 5.73 -16.10 4.78
N GLY A 42 5.28 -16.64 5.91
CA GLY A 42 5.71 -17.95 6.41
C GLY A 42 5.27 -19.10 5.50
N GLY A 43 4.03 -19.09 5.03
CA GLY A 43 3.48 -20.08 4.11
C GLY A 43 4.26 -20.14 2.80
N ILE A 44 4.62 -18.99 2.22
CA ILE A 44 5.43 -18.92 1.00
C ILE A 44 6.86 -19.46 1.24
N CYS A 45 7.45 -19.20 2.42
CA CYS A 45 8.71 -19.82 2.78
C CYS A 45 8.61 -21.34 2.82
N VAL A 46 7.54 -21.88 3.42
CA VAL A 46 7.31 -23.34 3.48
C VAL A 46 7.08 -23.93 2.08
N VAL A 47 6.24 -23.29 1.25
CA VAL A 47 6.02 -23.74 -0.14
C VAL A 47 7.32 -23.70 -0.96
N GLY A 48 8.14 -22.65 -0.81
CA GLY A 48 9.46 -22.58 -1.44
C GLY A 48 10.40 -23.71 -1.02
N MET A 49 10.36 -24.11 0.24
CA MET A 49 11.15 -25.26 0.75
C MET A 49 10.64 -26.62 0.25
N LEU A 50 9.35 -26.74 -0.07
CA LEU A 50 8.77 -27.97 -0.64
C LEU A 50 9.06 -28.12 -2.15
N THR A 51 9.43 -27.04 -2.83
CA THR A 51 9.79 -27.02 -4.25
C THR A 51 11.24 -26.52 -4.46
N PRO A 52 12.23 -27.11 -3.80
CA PRO A 52 13.57 -26.56 -3.78
C PRO A 52 14.32 -26.80 -5.09
N VAL A 53 15.26 -25.91 -5.40
CA VAL A 53 16.34 -26.24 -6.31
C VAL A 53 17.32 -27.13 -5.56
N VAL A 54 17.28 -28.44 -5.83
CA VAL A 54 18.15 -29.41 -5.16
C VAL A 54 19.52 -29.41 -5.78
N LEU A 55 20.52 -29.06 -5.01
CA LEU A 55 21.92 -29.07 -5.43
C LEU A 55 22.67 -30.30 -5.01
N MET A 56 22.34 -30.77 -3.80
CA MET A 56 22.90 -31.95 -3.17
C MET A 56 21.86 -32.53 -2.18
N PRO A 57 21.89 -33.82 -1.88
CA PRO A 57 21.04 -34.40 -0.84
C PRO A 57 21.24 -33.65 0.48
N GLY A 58 20.15 -33.08 1.03
CA GLY A 58 20.14 -32.37 2.31
C GLY A 58 20.45 -30.86 2.28
N VAL A 59 20.86 -30.28 1.15
CA VAL A 59 21.08 -28.83 0.99
C VAL A 59 20.02 -28.23 0.07
N ILE A 60 19.13 -27.44 0.64
CA ILE A 60 17.93 -26.89 0.00
C ILE A 60 18.15 -25.40 -0.31
N PHE A 61 17.91 -25.02 -1.55
CA PHE A 61 17.92 -23.64 -2.02
C PHE A 61 16.53 -23.15 -2.37
N ASP A 62 16.16 -22.02 -1.82
CA ASP A 62 14.89 -21.35 -2.09
C ASP A 62 14.98 -19.84 -1.82
N ALA A 63 13.91 -19.11 -2.12
CA ALA A 63 13.82 -17.66 -1.98
C ALA A 63 13.55 -17.18 -0.53
N ARG A 64 13.65 -18.04 0.50
CA ARG A 64 13.32 -17.66 1.89
C ARG A 64 14.16 -16.48 2.42
N SER A 65 15.40 -16.32 1.97
CA SER A 65 16.26 -15.19 2.35
C SER A 65 15.65 -13.87 1.92
N VAL A 66 15.10 -13.81 0.71
CA VAL A 66 14.38 -12.65 0.17
C VAL A 66 13.09 -12.43 0.96
N VAL A 67 12.27 -13.47 1.11
CA VAL A 67 10.94 -13.39 1.73
C VAL A 67 11.05 -12.95 3.21
N LEU A 68 11.95 -13.55 3.99
CA LEU A 68 12.12 -13.25 5.42
C LEU A 68 12.73 -11.87 5.66
N SER A 69 13.70 -11.45 4.85
CA SER A 69 14.26 -10.11 4.96
C SER A 69 13.23 -9.03 4.62
N MET A 70 12.37 -9.28 3.63
CA MET A 70 11.27 -8.38 3.29
C MET A 70 10.14 -8.41 4.34
N ALA A 71 9.84 -9.57 4.93
CA ALA A 71 8.91 -9.67 6.06
C ALA A 71 9.38 -8.80 7.25
N GLY A 72 10.68 -8.80 7.54
CA GLY A 72 11.28 -7.93 8.56
C GLY A 72 11.16 -6.45 8.21
N LEU A 73 11.51 -6.08 6.98
CA LEU A 73 11.53 -4.71 6.52
C LEU A 73 10.12 -4.08 6.44
N PHE A 74 9.19 -4.76 5.82
CA PHE A 74 7.84 -4.22 5.55
C PHE A 74 6.79 -4.68 6.56
N GLY A 75 6.84 -5.94 7.00
CA GLY A 75 5.86 -6.50 7.92
C GLY A 75 6.08 -6.16 9.40
N GLY A 76 7.34 -5.90 9.79
CA GLY A 76 7.70 -5.62 11.16
C GLY A 76 7.83 -6.85 12.06
N PRO A 77 8.02 -6.67 13.39
CA PRO A 77 8.43 -7.75 14.29
C PRO A 77 7.45 -8.92 14.36
N LEU A 78 6.14 -8.64 14.41
CA LEU A 78 5.12 -9.68 14.52
C LEU A 78 5.06 -10.54 13.25
N VAL A 79 4.99 -9.91 12.08
CA VAL A 79 4.95 -10.60 10.79
C VAL A 79 6.22 -11.41 10.57
N ALA A 80 7.39 -10.80 10.81
CA ALA A 80 8.69 -11.44 10.65
C ALA A 80 8.89 -12.60 11.61
N GLY A 81 8.49 -12.45 12.88
CA GLY A 81 8.55 -13.50 13.89
C GLY A 81 7.68 -14.70 13.54
N MET A 82 6.44 -14.47 13.12
CA MET A 82 5.54 -15.52 12.67
C MET A 82 6.08 -16.25 11.43
N ALA A 83 6.55 -15.50 10.44
CA ALA A 83 7.14 -16.06 9.23
C ALA A 83 8.40 -16.91 9.56
N ALA A 84 9.26 -16.42 10.45
CA ALA A 84 10.45 -17.13 10.88
C ALA A 84 10.12 -18.43 11.64
N VAL A 85 9.11 -18.41 12.54
CA VAL A 85 8.66 -19.61 13.28
C VAL A 85 8.12 -20.65 12.30
N MET A 86 7.27 -20.25 11.35
CA MET A 86 6.72 -21.18 10.35
C MET A 86 7.81 -21.74 9.44
N ALA A 87 8.73 -20.90 8.95
CA ALA A 87 9.86 -21.33 8.12
C ALA A 87 10.80 -22.25 8.91
N GLY A 88 11.07 -21.96 10.19
CA GLY A 88 11.87 -22.77 11.08
C GLY A 88 11.25 -24.16 11.33
N ALA A 89 9.96 -24.20 11.64
CA ALA A 89 9.21 -25.43 11.81
C ALA A 89 9.23 -26.29 10.52
N GLY A 90 8.99 -25.67 9.35
CA GLY A 90 9.09 -26.33 8.06
C GLY A 90 10.50 -26.88 7.80
N ARG A 91 11.55 -26.13 8.16
CA ARG A 91 12.94 -26.56 8.00
C ARG A 91 13.31 -27.74 8.91
N LEU A 92 12.83 -27.72 10.16
CA LEU A 92 13.00 -28.84 11.08
C LEU A 92 12.27 -30.08 10.59
N TRP A 93 11.04 -29.91 10.09
CA TRP A 93 10.25 -31.03 9.57
C TRP A 93 10.88 -31.70 8.34
N LEU A 94 11.48 -30.93 7.44
CA LEU A 94 12.18 -31.42 6.25
C LEU A 94 13.49 -32.17 6.59
N GLY A 95 14.13 -31.80 7.70
CA GLY A 95 15.36 -32.45 8.14
C GLY A 95 16.57 -32.25 7.20
N GLY A 96 17.54 -33.15 7.30
CA GLY A 96 18.76 -33.16 6.47
C GLY A 96 19.97 -32.50 7.12
N THR A 97 21.16 -32.69 6.53
CA THR A 97 22.46 -32.27 7.09
C THR A 97 22.65 -30.75 7.21
N GLY A 98 21.86 -29.96 6.48
CA GLY A 98 21.93 -28.48 6.48
C GLY A 98 20.86 -27.83 7.37
N VAL A 99 20.22 -28.54 8.32
CA VAL A 99 19.15 -27.97 9.16
C VAL A 99 19.66 -26.80 9.99
N GLU A 100 20.78 -26.93 10.67
CA GLU A 100 21.35 -25.90 11.54
C GLU A 100 21.68 -24.61 10.78
N VAL A 101 22.37 -24.75 9.65
CA VAL A 101 22.67 -23.62 8.76
C VAL A 101 21.38 -23.02 8.20
N GLY A 102 20.38 -23.84 7.84
CA GLY A 102 19.09 -23.36 7.38
C GLY A 102 18.34 -22.54 8.43
N LEU A 103 18.37 -22.93 9.69
CA LEU A 103 17.79 -22.19 10.81
C LEU A 103 18.56 -20.88 11.06
N ALA A 104 19.90 -20.92 11.01
CA ALA A 104 20.73 -19.73 11.12
C ALA A 104 20.42 -18.71 10.01
N VAL A 105 20.21 -19.15 8.78
CA VAL A 105 19.77 -18.29 7.65
C VAL A 105 18.40 -17.64 7.93
N ILE A 106 17.44 -18.41 8.45
CA ILE A 106 16.10 -17.89 8.80
C ILE A 106 16.23 -16.77 9.83
N VAL A 107 16.96 -17.00 10.90
CA VAL A 107 17.17 -16.00 11.96
C VAL A 107 17.90 -14.78 11.41
N LEU A 108 19.02 -14.98 10.70
CA LEU A 108 19.84 -13.90 10.16
C LEU A 108 19.03 -12.99 9.22
N CYS A 109 18.35 -13.56 8.23
CA CYS A 109 17.59 -12.77 7.25
C CYS A 109 16.45 -11.98 7.92
N THR A 110 15.77 -12.60 8.89
CA THR A 110 14.73 -11.94 9.68
C THR A 110 15.29 -10.75 10.45
N LEU A 111 16.40 -10.95 11.15
CA LEU A 111 17.05 -9.87 11.93
C LEU A 111 17.57 -8.75 11.03
N LEU A 112 18.21 -9.07 9.91
CA LEU A 112 18.69 -8.04 8.97
C LEU A 112 17.52 -7.20 8.42
N GLY A 113 16.37 -7.82 8.11
CA GLY A 113 15.17 -7.10 7.70
C GLY A 113 14.66 -6.15 8.79
N LEU A 114 14.60 -6.61 10.05
CA LEU A 114 14.18 -5.77 11.18
C LEU A 114 15.16 -4.63 11.47
N VAL A 115 16.47 -4.87 11.40
CA VAL A 115 17.49 -3.82 11.55
C VAL A 115 17.37 -2.77 10.45
N TYR A 116 17.17 -3.21 9.20
CA TYR A 116 16.96 -2.28 8.08
C TYR A 116 15.70 -1.44 8.29
N ARG A 117 14.59 -2.06 8.73
CA ARG A 117 13.36 -1.35 9.11
C ARG A 117 13.62 -0.26 10.16
N GLN A 118 14.41 -0.56 11.17
CA GLN A 118 14.76 0.41 12.20
C GLN A 118 15.59 1.57 11.63
N GLY A 119 16.55 1.28 10.75
CA GLY A 119 17.30 2.30 10.01
C GLY A 119 16.41 3.19 9.15
N ARG A 120 15.40 2.59 8.48
CA ARG A 120 14.37 3.32 7.71
C ARG A 120 13.53 4.23 8.60
N ALA A 121 13.09 3.75 9.75
CA ALA A 121 12.30 4.53 10.71
C ALA A 121 13.05 5.77 11.24
N HIS A 122 14.39 5.71 11.30
CA HIS A 122 15.24 6.83 11.67
C HIS A 122 15.65 7.73 10.47
N GLY A 123 15.08 7.49 9.27
CA GLY A 123 15.39 8.26 8.08
C GLY A 123 16.79 8.06 7.49
N ARG A 124 17.53 7.02 7.95
CA ARG A 124 18.91 6.73 7.50
C ARG A 124 18.97 5.86 6.25
N LEU A 125 17.95 5.04 6.03
CA LEU A 125 17.88 4.07 4.94
C LEU A 125 16.59 4.27 4.14
N GLY A 126 16.74 4.27 2.81
CA GLY A 126 15.62 4.36 1.87
C GLY A 126 15.18 3.00 1.35
N VAL A 127 14.08 2.98 0.58
CA VAL A 127 13.57 1.79 -0.12
C VAL A 127 13.54 2.01 -1.64
N GLU A 128 14.46 2.85 -2.13
CA GLU A 128 14.76 3.05 -3.54
C GLU A 128 15.55 1.85 -4.10
N PRO A 129 15.68 1.70 -5.42
CA PRO A 129 16.37 0.55 -6.03
C PRO A 129 17.80 0.33 -5.54
N VAL A 130 18.59 1.41 -5.37
CA VAL A 130 20.01 1.31 -4.98
C VAL A 130 20.19 0.86 -3.52
N PRO A 131 19.54 1.47 -2.52
CA PRO A 131 19.55 0.98 -1.14
C PRO A 131 19.04 -0.47 -1.02
N LEU A 132 17.98 -0.84 -1.75
CA LEU A 132 17.47 -2.21 -1.75
C LEU A 132 18.46 -3.20 -2.39
N ALA A 133 19.19 -2.80 -3.43
CA ALA A 133 20.23 -3.63 -4.04
C ALA A 133 21.41 -3.83 -3.06
N ALA A 134 21.84 -2.77 -2.37
CA ALA A 134 22.85 -2.87 -1.33
C ALA A 134 22.40 -3.77 -0.18
N PHE A 135 21.15 -3.66 0.24
CA PHE A 135 20.57 -4.53 1.26
C PHE A 135 20.49 -5.99 0.79
N GLY A 136 20.02 -6.25 -0.44
CA GLY A 136 19.99 -7.58 -1.02
C GLY A 136 21.39 -8.19 -1.10
N LEU A 137 22.38 -7.42 -1.55
CA LEU A 137 23.79 -7.85 -1.59
C LEU A 137 24.30 -8.20 -0.20
N LEU A 138 24.04 -7.37 0.82
CA LEU A 138 24.40 -7.63 2.21
C LEU A 138 23.78 -8.94 2.72
N VAL A 139 22.46 -9.13 2.54
CA VAL A 139 21.75 -10.34 2.97
C VAL A 139 22.33 -11.58 2.33
N HIS A 140 22.52 -11.56 1.00
CA HIS A 140 22.98 -12.75 0.28
C HIS A 140 24.46 -13.05 0.52
N THR A 141 25.31 -12.05 0.71
CA THR A 141 26.70 -12.25 1.13
C THR A 141 26.76 -12.85 2.53
N ALA A 142 25.93 -12.38 3.47
CA ALA A 142 25.85 -12.94 4.82
C ALA A 142 25.34 -14.39 4.81
N VAL A 143 24.38 -14.73 3.95
CA VAL A 143 23.91 -16.11 3.75
C VAL A 143 25.02 -16.99 3.19
N ILE A 144 25.80 -16.52 2.21
CA ILE A 144 26.97 -17.24 1.67
C ILE A 144 28.00 -17.50 2.77
N ALA A 145 28.23 -16.52 3.65
CA ALA A 145 29.15 -16.70 4.79
C ALA A 145 28.64 -17.80 5.75
N LEU A 146 27.33 -17.89 6.01
CA LEU A 146 26.77 -18.99 6.82
C LEU A 146 26.92 -20.35 6.14
N PHE A 147 26.89 -20.42 4.80
CA PHE A 147 27.09 -21.68 4.10
C PHE A 147 28.52 -22.22 4.18
N GLN A 148 29.50 -21.40 4.61
CA GLN A 148 30.84 -21.90 4.93
C GLN A 148 30.87 -22.80 6.18
N LEU A 149 29.79 -22.79 6.99
CA LEU A 149 29.62 -23.70 8.14
C LEU A 149 29.11 -25.10 7.72
N LEU A 150 28.77 -25.30 6.45
CA LEU A 150 28.46 -26.63 5.92
C LEU A 150 29.73 -27.51 5.84
N PRO A 151 29.60 -28.85 5.77
CA PRO A 151 30.74 -29.70 5.52
C PRO A 151 31.56 -29.26 4.29
N ASP A 152 32.88 -29.36 4.36
CA ASP A 152 33.82 -28.78 3.38
C ASP A 152 33.48 -29.10 1.91
N ALA A 153 33.05 -30.33 1.63
CA ALA A 153 32.66 -30.74 0.29
C ALA A 153 31.39 -29.99 -0.23
N ALA A 154 30.45 -29.68 0.66
CA ALA A 154 29.22 -28.99 0.33
C ALA A 154 29.51 -27.47 0.17
N ALA A 155 30.28 -26.89 1.09
CA ALA A 155 30.71 -25.49 1.03
C ALA A 155 31.53 -25.18 -0.23
N ALA A 156 32.52 -26.03 -0.56
CA ALA A 156 33.34 -25.88 -1.76
C ALA A 156 32.51 -25.95 -3.05
N ARG A 157 31.60 -26.92 -3.15
CA ARG A 157 30.71 -27.06 -4.30
C ARG A 157 29.78 -25.88 -4.46
N PHE A 158 29.21 -25.39 -3.34
CA PHE A 158 28.38 -24.20 -3.33
C PHE A 158 29.14 -23.00 -3.88
N ASN A 159 30.34 -22.72 -3.37
CA ASN A 159 31.15 -21.58 -3.76
C ASN A 159 31.52 -21.61 -5.26
N GLN A 160 31.87 -22.76 -5.78
CA GLN A 160 32.28 -22.92 -7.18
C GLN A 160 31.14 -22.82 -8.16
N THR A 161 29.94 -23.31 -7.79
CA THR A 161 28.85 -23.51 -8.76
C THR A 161 27.72 -22.51 -8.59
N LEU A 162 27.47 -22.00 -7.37
CA LEU A 162 26.21 -21.32 -7.04
C LEU A 162 26.34 -19.96 -6.36
N ALA A 163 27.46 -19.66 -5.72
CA ALA A 163 27.59 -18.41 -5.00
C ALA A 163 27.32 -17.20 -5.92
N LEU A 164 27.87 -17.19 -7.13
CA LEU A 164 27.65 -16.12 -8.11
C LEU A 164 26.21 -16.12 -8.66
N PRO A 165 25.65 -17.23 -9.17
CA PRO A 165 24.25 -17.30 -9.57
C PRO A 165 23.28 -16.92 -8.44
N PHE A 166 23.58 -17.27 -7.18
CA PHE A 166 22.76 -16.95 -6.04
C PHE A 166 22.65 -15.42 -5.84
N ILE A 167 23.78 -14.70 -5.83
CA ILE A 167 23.79 -13.23 -5.73
C ILE A 167 23.06 -12.59 -6.92
N LEU A 168 23.37 -13.04 -8.16
CA LEU A 168 22.81 -12.47 -9.37
C LEU A 168 21.30 -12.69 -9.51
N THR A 169 20.75 -13.74 -8.88
CA THR A 169 19.32 -14.03 -8.94
C THR A 169 18.56 -13.40 -7.78
N PHE A 170 19.04 -13.57 -6.56
CA PHE A 170 18.28 -13.16 -5.38
C PHE A 170 18.44 -11.69 -5.00
N THR A 171 19.54 -11.03 -5.39
CA THR A 171 19.65 -9.57 -5.18
C THR A 171 18.63 -8.81 -6.03
N PRO A 172 18.48 -9.03 -7.33
CA PRO A 172 17.40 -8.42 -8.12
C PRO A 172 16.00 -8.82 -7.62
N ALA A 173 15.81 -10.07 -7.17
CA ALA A 173 14.54 -10.51 -6.58
C ALA A 173 14.20 -9.71 -5.31
N THR A 174 15.21 -9.41 -4.48
CA THR A 174 15.04 -8.54 -3.29
C THR A 174 14.63 -7.13 -3.69
N VAL A 175 15.26 -6.55 -4.70
CA VAL A 175 14.89 -5.22 -5.23
C VAL A 175 13.47 -5.24 -5.76
N MET A 176 13.14 -6.22 -6.60
CA MET A 176 11.82 -6.33 -7.21
C MET A 176 10.72 -6.47 -6.14
N LEU A 177 10.88 -7.42 -5.20
CA LEU A 177 9.91 -7.61 -4.11
C LEU A 177 9.82 -6.38 -3.22
N GLY A 178 10.95 -5.74 -2.89
CA GLY A 178 10.99 -4.52 -2.09
C GLY A 178 10.26 -3.35 -2.76
N LEU A 179 10.45 -3.15 -4.07
CA LEU A 179 9.74 -2.11 -4.82
C LEU A 179 8.23 -2.39 -4.92
N LEU A 180 7.83 -3.64 -5.12
CA LEU A 180 6.43 -4.04 -5.13
C LEU A 180 5.76 -3.80 -3.77
N LEU A 181 6.42 -4.18 -2.67
CA LEU A 181 5.88 -3.95 -1.32
C LEU A 181 5.83 -2.45 -0.99
N ARG A 182 6.83 -1.66 -1.42
CA ARG A 182 6.80 -0.20 -1.32
C ARG A 182 5.61 0.41 -2.06
N ASP A 183 5.34 -0.05 -3.29
CA ASP A 183 4.20 0.42 -4.07
C ASP A 183 2.87 0.13 -3.36
N VAL A 184 2.72 -1.06 -2.75
CA VAL A 184 1.57 -1.40 -1.91
C VAL A 184 1.43 -0.44 -0.72
N GLU A 185 2.51 -0.17 0.03
CA GLU A 185 2.49 0.80 1.13
C GLU A 185 2.08 2.20 0.66
N HIS A 186 2.66 2.68 -0.46
CA HIS A 186 2.36 4.00 -1.01
C HIS A 186 0.90 4.13 -1.44
N ARG A 187 0.36 3.14 -2.14
CA ARG A 187 -1.05 3.14 -2.56
C ARG A 187 -1.99 3.19 -1.36
N LEU A 188 -1.73 2.37 -0.35
CA LEU A 188 -2.54 2.36 0.88
C LEU A 188 -2.48 3.72 1.60
N ALA A 189 -1.29 4.31 1.72
CA ALA A 189 -1.12 5.63 2.34
C ALA A 189 -1.86 6.73 1.56
N THR A 190 -1.79 6.72 0.23
CA THR A 190 -2.48 7.69 -0.64
C THR A 190 -4.00 7.55 -0.54
N GLU A 191 -4.53 6.32 -0.55
CA GLU A 191 -5.96 6.06 -0.36
C GLU A 191 -6.46 6.60 1.00
N HIS A 192 -5.68 6.39 2.07
CA HIS A 192 -6.03 6.92 3.40
C HIS A 192 -6.04 8.45 3.42
N ALA A 193 -4.99 9.09 2.90
CA ALA A 193 -4.91 10.55 2.85
C ALA A 193 -6.07 11.16 2.04
N LEU A 194 -6.46 10.52 0.94
CA LEU A 194 -7.60 10.97 0.13
C LEU A 194 -8.92 10.83 0.89
N GLN A 195 -9.14 9.70 1.58
CA GLN A 195 -10.34 9.48 2.39
C GLN A 195 -10.44 10.47 3.54
N ASP A 196 -9.34 10.71 4.26
CA ASP A 196 -9.29 11.69 5.36
C ASP A 196 -9.57 13.10 4.87
N THR A 197 -9.02 13.48 3.70
CA THR A 197 -9.26 14.78 3.10
C THR A 197 -10.72 14.94 2.68
N ALA A 198 -11.31 13.92 2.04
CA ALA A 198 -12.72 13.92 1.66
C ALA A 198 -13.64 14.01 2.88
N ALA A 199 -13.37 13.21 3.93
CA ALA A 199 -14.15 13.26 5.17
C ALA A 199 -14.04 14.64 5.86
N ARG A 200 -12.85 15.25 5.85
CA ARG A 200 -12.63 16.59 6.40
C ARG A 200 -13.39 17.65 5.62
N LEU A 201 -13.36 17.58 4.27
CA LEU A 201 -14.12 18.51 3.43
C LEU A 201 -15.63 18.37 3.68
N GLN A 202 -16.15 17.14 3.75
CA GLN A 202 -17.54 16.88 4.10
C GLN A 202 -17.91 17.42 5.48
N ALA A 203 -17.05 17.24 6.47
CA ALA A 203 -17.30 17.77 7.82
C ALA A 203 -17.33 19.31 7.84
N ILE A 204 -16.44 19.96 7.08
CA ILE A 204 -16.40 21.43 6.98
C ILE A 204 -17.64 21.94 6.25
N THR A 205 -17.95 21.40 5.07
CA THR A 205 -19.16 21.80 4.31
C THR A 205 -20.42 21.51 5.07
N GLY A 206 -20.47 20.37 5.79
CA GLY A 206 -21.58 20.02 6.64
C GLY A 206 -21.74 20.87 7.92
N ALA A 207 -20.70 21.57 8.37
CA ALA A 207 -20.75 22.48 9.52
C ALA A 207 -21.20 23.90 9.14
N ILE A 208 -21.27 24.24 7.85
CA ILE A 208 -21.74 25.53 7.36
C ILE A 208 -23.29 25.52 7.44
N PRO A 209 -23.92 26.40 8.23
CA PRO A 209 -25.38 26.41 8.37
C PRO A 209 -26.11 26.99 7.14
N ASP A 210 -25.35 27.53 6.19
CA ASP A 210 -25.84 28.17 4.99
C ASP A 210 -25.98 27.22 3.80
N VAL A 211 -26.67 27.67 2.76
CA VAL A 211 -26.80 26.92 1.50
C VAL A 211 -25.54 27.14 0.66
N LEU A 212 -24.83 26.07 0.38
CA LEU A 212 -23.68 26.07 -0.52
C LEU A 212 -24.05 25.38 -1.83
N LEU A 213 -23.96 26.12 -2.93
CA LEU A 213 -24.31 25.66 -4.27
C LEU A 213 -23.10 25.79 -5.19
N VAL A 214 -22.84 24.77 -5.99
CA VAL A 214 -21.85 24.82 -7.06
C VAL A 214 -22.58 24.89 -8.39
N LEU A 215 -22.30 25.96 -9.15
CA LEU A 215 -22.88 26.23 -10.47
C LEU A 215 -21.78 26.22 -11.54
N ASP A 216 -22.11 25.75 -12.73
CA ASP A 216 -21.23 25.90 -13.88
C ASP A 216 -21.38 27.32 -14.49
N ALA A 217 -20.52 27.66 -15.48
CA ALA A 217 -20.53 28.96 -16.15
C ALA A 217 -21.87 29.28 -16.89
N ASN A 218 -22.71 28.27 -17.11
CA ASN A 218 -24.02 28.38 -17.73
C ASN A 218 -25.17 28.47 -16.71
N GLY A 219 -24.81 28.52 -15.41
CA GLY A 219 -25.79 28.57 -14.32
C GLY A 219 -26.49 27.26 -14.05
N ARG A 220 -25.87 26.09 -14.39
CA ARG A 220 -26.40 24.78 -14.07
C ARG A 220 -25.92 24.35 -12.69
N TYR A 221 -26.80 23.83 -11.86
CA TYR A 221 -26.48 23.25 -10.56
C TYR A 221 -25.66 21.96 -10.74
N VAL A 222 -24.39 22.01 -10.37
CA VAL A 222 -23.45 20.87 -10.43
C VAL A 222 -23.47 20.12 -9.11
N GLU A 223 -23.52 20.85 -7.98
CA GLU A 223 -23.52 20.25 -6.65
C GLU A 223 -24.34 21.13 -5.68
N VAL A 224 -25.04 20.48 -4.76
CA VAL A 224 -25.84 21.11 -3.73
C VAL A 224 -25.36 20.58 -2.39
N LEU A 225 -24.70 21.43 -1.58
CA LEU A 225 -24.04 21.07 -0.32
C LEU A 225 -24.80 21.65 0.89
N SER A 226 -26.14 21.63 0.84
CA SER A 226 -26.98 22.12 1.94
C SER A 226 -27.37 20.97 2.88
N ILE A 227 -27.27 21.20 4.18
CA ILE A 227 -27.76 20.25 5.20
C ILE A 227 -29.27 20.38 5.38
N ASN A 228 -29.84 21.56 5.07
CA ASN A 228 -31.25 21.86 5.31
C ASN A 228 -31.94 22.15 4.00
N ASP A 229 -32.66 21.15 3.46
CA ASP A 229 -33.44 21.27 2.22
C ASP A 229 -34.52 22.39 2.32
N SER A 230 -34.98 22.73 3.51
CA SER A 230 -35.96 23.78 3.72
C SER A 230 -35.45 25.18 3.36
N ALA A 231 -34.15 25.38 3.29
CA ALA A 231 -33.51 26.62 2.86
C ALA A 231 -33.36 26.71 1.33
N LEU A 232 -33.65 25.62 0.61
CA LEU A 232 -33.60 25.57 -0.86
C LEU A 232 -34.95 25.95 -1.47
N VAL A 233 -34.91 26.36 -2.74
CA VAL A 233 -36.13 26.64 -3.56
C VAL A 233 -36.87 25.35 -3.89
N SER A 234 -36.12 24.27 -4.15
CA SER A 234 -36.60 22.89 -4.39
C SER A 234 -35.67 21.89 -3.73
N SER A 235 -36.05 20.61 -3.67
CA SER A 235 -35.17 19.58 -3.10
C SER A 235 -33.81 19.55 -3.81
N ALA A 236 -32.74 19.18 -3.08
CA ALA A 236 -31.41 19.10 -3.65
C ALA A 236 -31.35 18.19 -4.91
N SER A 237 -32.12 17.11 -4.89
CA SER A 237 -32.21 16.18 -6.04
C SER A 237 -32.90 16.80 -7.26
N ASP A 238 -33.86 17.70 -7.06
CA ASP A 238 -34.58 18.38 -8.15
C ASP A 238 -33.77 19.52 -8.77
N LEU A 239 -32.84 20.10 -8.00
CA LEU A 239 -31.96 21.17 -8.49
C LEU A 239 -30.82 20.63 -9.35
N LEU A 240 -30.24 19.49 -9.00
CA LEU A 240 -29.10 18.92 -9.72
C LEU A 240 -29.34 18.77 -11.23
N GLY A 241 -28.43 19.35 -12.01
CA GLY A 241 -28.48 19.32 -13.46
C GLY A 241 -29.43 20.31 -14.12
N ARG A 242 -30.32 20.99 -13.37
CA ARG A 242 -31.16 22.08 -13.88
C ARG A 242 -30.36 23.38 -13.98
N ARG A 243 -30.90 24.34 -14.73
CA ARG A 243 -30.35 25.70 -14.82
C ARG A 243 -31.09 26.65 -13.89
N LEU A 244 -30.42 27.73 -13.45
CA LEU A 244 -31.05 28.82 -12.68
C LEU A 244 -32.36 29.29 -13.32
N GLN A 245 -32.38 29.40 -14.64
CA GLN A 245 -33.54 29.85 -15.43
C GLN A 245 -34.72 28.89 -15.39
N ASP A 246 -34.49 27.60 -15.10
CA ASP A 246 -35.54 26.58 -15.03
C ASP A 246 -36.16 26.49 -13.61
N VAL A 247 -35.50 27.11 -12.63
CA VAL A 247 -35.84 26.98 -11.20
C VAL A 247 -36.29 28.30 -10.61
N LEU A 248 -35.67 29.40 -11.03
CA LEU A 248 -35.91 30.74 -10.50
C LEU A 248 -36.77 31.61 -11.45
N PRO A 249 -37.49 32.60 -10.93
CA PRO A 249 -38.11 33.64 -11.75
C PRO A 249 -37.08 34.33 -12.68
N ALA A 250 -37.51 34.68 -13.90
CA ALA A 250 -36.62 35.19 -14.96
C ALA A 250 -35.73 36.35 -14.50
N ALA A 251 -36.27 37.31 -13.76
CA ALA A 251 -35.52 38.49 -13.26
C ALA A 251 -34.41 38.08 -12.28
N GLN A 252 -34.66 37.11 -11.39
CA GLN A 252 -33.66 36.59 -10.42
C GLN A 252 -32.59 35.76 -11.13
N ALA A 253 -33.03 34.90 -12.08
CA ALA A 253 -32.09 34.11 -12.86
C ALA A 253 -31.11 34.97 -13.67
N GLU A 254 -31.60 36.07 -14.28
CA GLU A 254 -30.75 37.04 -15.02
C GLU A 254 -29.78 37.76 -14.08
N LEU A 255 -30.22 38.14 -12.89
CA LEU A 255 -29.39 38.81 -11.88
C LEU A 255 -28.23 37.86 -11.46
N PHE A 256 -28.52 36.63 -11.06
CA PHE A 256 -27.50 35.66 -10.70
C PHE A 256 -26.54 35.33 -11.85
N MET A 257 -27.07 35.15 -13.07
CA MET A 257 -26.23 34.93 -14.25
C MET A 257 -25.34 36.15 -14.57
N GLY A 258 -25.76 37.36 -14.27
CA GLY A 258 -24.95 38.55 -14.34
C GLY A 258 -23.76 38.50 -13.37
N VAL A 259 -24.06 38.25 -12.10
CA VAL A 259 -23.03 38.10 -11.04
C VAL A 259 -22.05 36.98 -11.36
N ILE A 260 -22.52 35.81 -11.80
CA ILE A 260 -21.66 34.70 -12.21
C ILE A 260 -20.69 35.12 -13.31
N ARG A 261 -21.18 35.74 -14.37
CA ARG A 261 -20.35 36.21 -15.49
C ARG A 261 -19.30 37.25 -15.07
N ASP A 262 -19.70 38.18 -14.22
CA ASP A 262 -18.80 39.25 -13.75
C ASP A 262 -17.74 38.66 -12.79
N THR A 263 -18.11 37.75 -11.91
CA THR A 263 -17.19 37.03 -11.03
C THR A 263 -16.17 36.21 -11.83
N LEU A 264 -16.63 35.46 -12.84
CA LEU A 264 -15.74 34.68 -13.71
C LEU A 264 -14.79 35.57 -14.54
N ARG A 265 -15.25 36.74 -14.99
CA ARG A 265 -14.45 37.70 -15.76
C ARG A 265 -13.42 38.41 -14.90
N SER A 266 -13.82 38.84 -13.70
CA SER A 266 -12.97 39.66 -12.81
C SER A 266 -12.03 38.78 -11.95
N GLY A 267 -12.38 37.48 -11.69
CA GLY A 267 -11.70 36.63 -10.74
C GLY A 267 -11.86 37.05 -9.27
N ARG A 268 -12.81 37.94 -8.98
CA ARG A 268 -13.05 38.48 -7.63
C ARG A 268 -14.39 37.99 -7.10
N THR A 269 -14.46 37.74 -5.80
CA THR A 269 -15.71 37.43 -5.10
C THR A 269 -16.66 38.60 -5.17
N SER A 270 -17.95 38.34 -5.43
CA SER A 270 -19.01 39.32 -5.42
C SER A 270 -20.03 38.94 -4.35
N THR A 271 -20.54 39.91 -3.62
CA THR A 271 -21.63 39.74 -2.64
C THR A 271 -22.91 40.34 -3.23
N LEU A 272 -24.03 39.70 -2.99
CA LEU A 272 -25.35 40.09 -3.46
C LEU A 272 -26.39 39.79 -2.38
N GLU A 273 -27.13 40.85 -1.99
CA GLU A 273 -28.29 40.68 -1.13
C GLU A 273 -29.54 40.42 -1.98
N TYR A 274 -30.34 39.42 -1.61
CA TYR A 274 -31.56 39.07 -2.35
C TYR A 274 -32.57 38.34 -1.48
N ASP A 275 -33.84 38.50 -1.85
CA ASP A 275 -34.96 37.77 -1.28
C ASP A 275 -35.37 36.66 -2.23
N ILE A 276 -35.58 35.46 -1.69
CA ILE A 276 -35.98 34.30 -2.48
C ILE A 276 -37.02 33.44 -1.72
N GLN A 277 -37.97 32.92 -2.48
CA GLN A 277 -38.96 31.99 -1.96
C GLN A 277 -38.34 30.61 -1.84
N THR A 278 -38.18 30.14 -0.61
CA THR A 278 -37.69 28.79 -0.29
C THR A 278 -38.84 27.87 0.09
N GLN A 279 -38.57 26.59 0.31
CA GLN A 279 -39.57 25.64 0.81
C GLN A 279 -40.08 26.03 2.21
N ALA A 280 -39.31 26.76 3.01
CA ALA A 280 -39.71 27.25 4.33
C ALA A 280 -40.36 28.65 4.31
N GLY A 281 -40.57 29.25 3.15
CA GLY A 281 -41.07 30.60 2.97
C GLY A 281 -40.05 31.56 2.40
N GLU A 282 -40.42 32.86 2.36
CA GLU A 282 -39.51 33.91 1.87
C GLU A 282 -38.34 34.12 2.84
N ARG A 283 -37.14 34.14 2.30
CA ARG A 283 -35.90 34.33 3.07
C ARG A 283 -35.00 35.35 2.40
N HIS A 284 -34.35 36.13 3.23
CA HIS A 284 -33.32 37.10 2.83
C HIS A 284 -31.94 36.44 2.94
N PHE A 285 -31.12 36.57 1.90
CA PHE A 285 -29.74 36.06 1.83
C PHE A 285 -28.79 37.17 1.45
N GLU A 286 -27.57 37.09 1.97
CA GLU A 286 -26.45 37.95 1.63
C GLU A 286 -25.33 37.12 0.92
#